data_49c3119dd8f83304d6edd80a03e90a91
#
_entry.id   49c3119dd8f83304d6edd80a03e90a91
#
_cell.length_a   1.000
_cell.length_b   1.000
_cell.length_c   1.000
_cell.angle_alpha   90.00
_cell.angle_beta   90.00
_cell.angle_gamma   90.00
#
_symmetry.space_group_name_H-M   'P 1'
#
loop_
_entity.id
_entity.type
_entity.pdbx_description
1 polymer ?
#
loop_
_entity_poly.entity_id
_entity_poly.type
_entity_poly.pdbx_seq_one_letter_code
_entity_poly.pdbx_strand_id
1 'polypeptide(L)'
;MLVGYARVSSDDQNLERQLEEFRKIGVEKVFAEKKSGRNTVERPEFNKMLSFVREGDTLVFESLERLGRNSDEILETVSFIDKNGMGLMVLNLPILDTKFGDPNLEKLVRSLVINIFSWTAQNEREEIKRKQKQGIAIAKKKGVYKGKPYEYSSTAKNPQKRFIYNEIVRMLGEGVPIKRIAEKTGTN
;
A
#
# COMPACT_ATOMS: atom_id res chain seq x y z
N MET A 1 -9.84 -20.19 -19.96
CA MET A 1 -8.45 -20.28 -19.45
C MET A 1 -8.35 -19.71 -18.04
N LEU A 2 -7.25 -20.04 -17.29
CA LEU A 2 -6.97 -19.44 -16.00
C LEU A 2 -5.98 -18.29 -16.17
N VAL A 3 -6.36 -17.08 -15.72
CA VAL A 3 -5.55 -15.87 -15.86
C VAL A 3 -5.25 -15.29 -14.48
N GLY A 4 -3.96 -15.27 -14.10
CA GLY A 4 -3.50 -14.83 -12.79
C GLY A 4 -3.10 -13.35 -12.75
N TYR A 5 -3.35 -12.70 -11.62
CA TYR A 5 -2.81 -11.40 -11.31
C TYR A 5 -1.96 -11.43 -10.06
N ALA A 6 -0.68 -11.09 -10.22
CA ALA A 6 0.28 -10.98 -9.14
C ALA A 6 0.64 -9.52 -8.89
N ARG A 7 0.70 -9.11 -7.61
CA ARG A 7 1.16 -7.79 -7.22
C ARG A 7 2.18 -7.88 -6.10
N VAL A 8 3.39 -7.37 -6.35
CA VAL A 8 4.48 -7.40 -5.38
C VAL A 8 4.98 -6.00 -5.05
N SER A 9 5.37 -5.78 -3.79
CA SER A 9 6.30 -4.75 -3.41
C SER A 9 7.68 -5.19 -3.90
N SER A 10 8.66 -4.33 -3.98
CA SER A 10 10.00 -4.50 -4.59
C SER A 10 10.79 -5.80 -4.32
N ASP A 11 10.26 -6.77 -3.58
CA ASP A 11 10.91 -8.04 -3.24
C ASP A 11 10.59 -9.12 -4.28
N ASP A 12 11.60 -9.52 -5.05
CA ASP A 12 11.48 -10.55 -6.11
C ASP A 12 11.11 -11.94 -5.53
N GLN A 13 11.48 -12.26 -4.28
CA GLN A 13 11.14 -13.53 -3.62
C GLN A 13 9.62 -13.76 -3.45
N ASN A 14 8.86 -12.70 -3.18
CA ASN A 14 7.40 -12.80 -3.05
C ASN A 14 6.70 -13.03 -4.41
N LEU A 15 7.29 -12.58 -5.50
CA LEU A 15 6.75 -12.81 -6.83
C LEU A 15 6.93 -14.28 -7.24
N GLU A 16 8.11 -14.86 -7.03
CA GLU A 16 8.36 -16.26 -7.36
C GLU A 16 7.41 -17.21 -6.64
N ARG A 17 7.18 -16.99 -5.34
CA ARG A 17 6.21 -17.77 -4.56
C ARG A 17 4.80 -17.71 -5.16
N GLN A 18 4.30 -16.53 -5.52
CA GLN A 18 2.99 -16.38 -6.14
C GLN A 18 2.93 -17.06 -7.51
N LEU A 19 3.99 -16.94 -8.32
CA LEU A 19 4.06 -17.60 -9.62
C LEU A 19 4.07 -19.12 -9.50
N GLU A 20 4.74 -19.68 -8.48
CA GLU A 20 4.71 -21.12 -8.21
C GLU A 20 3.32 -21.61 -7.80
N GLU A 21 2.61 -20.87 -6.95
CA GLU A 21 1.22 -21.18 -6.58
C GLU A 21 0.31 -21.17 -7.82
N PHE A 22 0.46 -20.17 -8.68
CA PHE A 22 -0.29 -20.09 -9.94
C PHE A 22 0.03 -21.24 -10.89
N ARG A 23 1.29 -21.65 -10.99
CA ARG A 23 1.69 -22.84 -11.82
C ARG A 23 1.05 -24.12 -11.31
N LYS A 24 1.00 -24.32 -9.98
CA LYS A 24 0.41 -25.54 -9.37
C LYS A 24 -1.07 -25.71 -9.70
N ILE A 25 -1.80 -24.64 -9.87
CA ILE A 25 -3.24 -24.67 -10.21
C ILE A 25 -3.51 -24.53 -11.71
N GLY A 26 -2.45 -24.45 -12.54
CA GLY A 26 -2.57 -24.44 -13.99
C GLY A 26 -2.91 -23.05 -14.57
N VAL A 27 -2.50 -21.96 -13.95
CA VAL A 27 -2.65 -20.62 -14.54
C VAL A 27 -1.83 -20.53 -15.83
N GLU A 28 -2.48 -20.18 -16.91
CA GLU A 28 -1.90 -20.17 -18.26
C GLU A 28 -1.24 -18.82 -18.59
N LYS A 29 -1.79 -17.72 -18.07
CA LYS A 29 -1.28 -16.37 -18.28
C LYS A 29 -1.24 -15.59 -16.97
N VAL A 30 -0.12 -14.92 -16.68
CA VAL A 30 0.03 -14.07 -15.48
C VAL A 30 0.34 -12.64 -15.88
N PHE A 31 -0.37 -11.70 -15.25
CA PHE A 31 -0.09 -10.28 -15.28
C PHE A 31 0.53 -9.90 -13.93
N ALA A 32 1.80 -9.47 -13.96
CA ALA A 32 2.55 -9.18 -12.74
C ALA A 32 2.84 -7.69 -12.62
N GLU A 33 2.45 -7.08 -11.52
CA GLU A 33 2.64 -5.66 -11.23
C GLU A 33 3.67 -5.45 -10.12
N LYS A 34 4.73 -4.70 -10.43
CA LYS A 34 5.72 -4.27 -9.43
C LYS A 34 5.31 -2.91 -8.85
N LYS A 35 5.13 -2.82 -7.54
CA LYS A 35 4.83 -1.58 -6.83
C LYS A 35 6.11 -0.74 -6.72
N SER A 36 6.29 0.28 -7.57
CA SER A 36 7.30 1.31 -7.33
C SER A 36 6.81 2.30 -6.27
N GLY A 37 7.67 2.63 -5.30
CA GLY A 37 7.32 3.28 -4.02
C GLY A 37 6.64 4.65 -4.06
N ARG A 38 6.48 5.32 -5.21
CA ARG A 38 5.84 6.64 -5.33
C ARG A 38 4.51 6.68 -6.10
N ASN A 39 4.25 5.74 -7.02
CA ASN A 39 3.00 5.71 -7.79
C ASN A 39 2.13 4.52 -7.39
N THR A 40 1.34 4.70 -6.33
CA THR A 40 0.37 3.72 -5.84
C THR A 40 -0.96 3.77 -6.59
N VAL A 41 -1.15 4.73 -7.49
CA VAL A 41 -2.46 5.05 -8.08
C VAL A 41 -2.75 4.26 -9.34
N GLU A 42 -1.75 3.90 -10.13
CA GLU A 42 -1.95 3.21 -11.40
C GLU A 42 -1.72 1.70 -11.29
N ARG A 43 -2.59 0.93 -11.92
CA ARG A 43 -2.53 -0.54 -12.02
C ARG A 43 -2.54 -0.96 -13.49
N PRO A 44 -1.49 -0.63 -14.27
CA PRO A 44 -1.49 -0.86 -15.71
C PRO A 44 -1.61 -2.34 -16.06
N GLU A 45 -0.94 -3.24 -15.33
CA GLU A 45 -1.02 -4.68 -15.58
C GLU A 45 -2.40 -5.25 -15.23
N PHE A 46 -3.06 -4.74 -14.19
CA PHE A 46 -4.42 -5.10 -13.86
C PHE A 46 -5.40 -4.69 -14.98
N ASN A 47 -5.28 -3.48 -15.49
CA ASN A 47 -6.10 -3.00 -16.59
C ASN A 47 -5.85 -3.77 -17.89
N LYS A 48 -4.59 -4.13 -18.18
CA LYS A 48 -4.26 -5.02 -19.30
C LYS A 48 -4.90 -6.39 -19.15
N MET A 49 -4.87 -6.95 -17.94
CA MET A 49 -5.54 -8.22 -17.63
C MET A 49 -7.04 -8.13 -17.91
N LEU A 50 -7.73 -7.10 -17.38
CA LEU A 50 -9.16 -6.91 -17.60
C LEU A 50 -9.53 -6.73 -19.08
N SER A 51 -8.63 -6.13 -19.88
CA SER A 51 -8.81 -5.99 -21.33
C SER A 51 -8.49 -7.26 -22.12
N PHE A 52 -7.73 -8.18 -21.52
CA PHE A 52 -7.30 -9.43 -22.15
C PHE A 52 -8.32 -10.55 -21.98
N VAL A 53 -8.94 -10.65 -20.79
CA VAL A 53 -9.85 -11.75 -20.42
C VAL A 53 -11.17 -11.68 -21.18
N ARG A 54 -11.79 -12.85 -21.39
CA ARG A 54 -13.03 -13.01 -22.14
C ARG A 54 -14.05 -13.81 -21.31
N GLU A 55 -15.28 -13.83 -21.78
CA GLU A 55 -16.32 -14.71 -21.23
C GLU A 55 -15.82 -16.16 -21.16
N GLY A 56 -16.09 -16.80 -20.01
CA GLY A 56 -15.65 -18.18 -19.74
C GLY A 56 -14.21 -18.29 -19.17
N ASP A 57 -13.40 -17.23 -19.20
CA ASP A 57 -12.11 -17.21 -18.50
C ASP A 57 -12.30 -17.08 -16.98
N THR A 58 -11.35 -17.59 -16.20
CA THR A 58 -11.34 -17.46 -14.74
C THR A 58 -10.15 -16.61 -14.31
N LEU A 59 -10.44 -15.53 -13.60
CA LEU A 59 -9.43 -14.66 -12.99
C LEU A 59 -9.00 -15.22 -11.64
N VAL A 60 -7.69 -15.34 -11.46
CA VAL A 60 -7.07 -15.95 -10.28
C VAL A 60 -6.27 -14.91 -9.52
N PHE A 61 -6.58 -14.76 -8.23
CA PHE A 61 -5.90 -13.85 -7.31
C PHE A 61 -5.42 -14.59 -6.07
N GLU A 62 -4.30 -14.17 -5.50
CA GLU A 62 -3.81 -14.70 -4.22
C GLU A 62 -4.76 -14.35 -3.07
N SER A 63 -5.26 -13.10 -3.04
CA SER A 63 -6.15 -12.59 -1.98
C SER A 63 -7.09 -11.51 -2.51
N LEU A 64 -8.17 -11.21 -1.77
CA LEU A 64 -9.13 -10.15 -2.11
C LEU A 64 -8.48 -8.76 -2.25
N GLU A 65 -7.43 -8.48 -1.50
CA GLU A 65 -6.69 -7.21 -1.57
C GLU A 65 -6.00 -6.98 -2.94
N ARG A 66 -5.94 -8.01 -3.78
CA ARG A 66 -5.43 -7.91 -5.15
C ARG A 66 -6.49 -7.42 -6.14
N LEU A 67 -7.78 -7.58 -5.82
CA LEU A 67 -8.87 -7.10 -6.66
C LEU A 67 -9.03 -5.57 -6.57
N GLY A 68 -8.88 -4.99 -5.39
CA GLY A 68 -9.07 -3.56 -5.17
C GLY A 68 -8.27 -3.04 -3.99
N ARG A 69 -8.25 -1.72 -3.80
CA ARG A 69 -7.58 -1.02 -2.69
C ARG A 69 -8.49 -0.80 -1.49
N ASN A 70 -9.77 -0.79 -1.75
CA ASN A 70 -10.86 -0.62 -0.81
C ASN A 70 -12.03 -1.51 -1.18
N SER A 71 -13.04 -1.55 -0.33
CA SER A 71 -14.23 -2.38 -0.50
C SER A 71 -14.98 -2.08 -1.79
N ASP A 72 -15.09 -0.80 -2.14
CA ASP A 72 -15.86 -0.36 -3.31
C ASP A 72 -15.19 -0.84 -4.61
N GLU A 73 -13.86 -0.66 -4.74
CA GLU A 73 -13.09 -1.17 -5.88
C GLU A 73 -13.17 -2.71 -5.99
N ILE A 74 -13.16 -3.43 -4.86
CA ILE A 74 -13.30 -4.90 -4.86
C ILE A 74 -14.68 -5.29 -5.39
N LEU A 75 -15.75 -4.67 -4.88
CA LEU A 75 -17.12 -4.94 -5.32
C LEU A 75 -17.33 -4.58 -6.79
N GLU A 76 -16.79 -3.46 -7.26
CA GLU A 76 -16.82 -3.06 -8.67
C GLU A 76 -16.12 -4.09 -9.56
N THR A 77 -14.92 -4.54 -9.16
CA THR A 77 -14.18 -5.57 -9.90
C THR A 77 -14.95 -6.88 -9.97
N VAL A 78 -15.53 -7.33 -8.86
CA VAL A 78 -16.34 -8.56 -8.83
C VAL A 78 -17.60 -8.41 -9.70
N SER A 79 -18.28 -7.26 -9.59
CA SER A 79 -19.43 -6.97 -10.44
C SER A 79 -19.07 -6.98 -11.94
N PHE A 80 -17.90 -6.45 -12.29
CA PHE A 80 -17.38 -6.50 -13.66
C PHE A 80 -17.15 -7.95 -14.13
N ILE A 81 -16.52 -8.77 -13.30
CA ILE A 81 -16.26 -10.19 -13.57
C ILE A 81 -17.58 -10.94 -13.81
N ASP A 82 -18.54 -10.77 -12.90
CA ASP A 82 -19.85 -11.44 -12.98
C ASP A 82 -20.68 -10.99 -14.20
N LYS A 83 -20.67 -9.69 -14.52
CA LYS A 83 -21.42 -9.14 -15.69
C LYS A 83 -20.86 -9.61 -17.02
N ASN A 84 -19.56 -9.90 -17.09
CA ASN A 84 -18.91 -10.36 -18.31
C ASN A 84 -18.81 -11.91 -18.40
N GLY A 85 -19.52 -12.64 -17.54
CA GLY A 85 -19.54 -14.11 -17.58
C GLY A 85 -18.21 -14.78 -17.27
N MET A 86 -17.35 -14.12 -16.50
CA MET A 86 -16.03 -14.63 -16.11
C MET A 86 -16.09 -15.31 -14.73
N GLY A 87 -15.20 -16.27 -14.50
CA GLY A 87 -14.99 -16.88 -13.19
C GLY A 87 -14.08 -16.05 -12.30
N LEU A 88 -14.22 -16.19 -10.99
CA LEU A 88 -13.35 -15.61 -9.97
C LEU A 88 -12.85 -16.71 -9.04
N MET A 89 -11.53 -16.82 -8.91
CA MET A 89 -10.86 -17.70 -7.96
C MET A 89 -9.93 -16.86 -7.08
N VAL A 90 -10.07 -16.99 -5.75
CA VAL A 90 -9.22 -16.33 -4.77
C VAL A 90 -8.61 -17.38 -3.86
N LEU A 91 -7.28 -17.55 -3.95
CA LEU A 91 -6.59 -18.71 -3.36
C LEU A 91 -6.73 -18.82 -1.85
N ASN A 92 -6.72 -17.68 -1.15
CA ASN A 92 -6.94 -17.66 0.30
C ASN A 92 -8.42 -17.72 0.71
N LEU A 93 -9.35 -17.78 -0.26
CA LEU A 93 -10.80 -17.83 -0.02
C LEU A 93 -11.50 -18.81 -0.99
N PRO A 94 -11.26 -20.13 -0.86
CA PRO A 94 -11.80 -21.14 -1.79
C PRO A 94 -13.32 -21.14 -1.88
N ILE A 95 -14.01 -20.65 -0.86
CA ILE A 95 -15.48 -20.57 -0.85
C ILE A 95 -16.04 -19.70 -2.01
N LEU A 96 -15.25 -18.76 -2.53
CA LEU A 96 -15.67 -17.90 -3.65
C LEU A 96 -15.74 -18.64 -4.99
N ASP A 97 -15.09 -19.79 -5.10
CA ASP A 97 -15.09 -20.66 -6.28
C ASP A 97 -15.97 -21.92 -6.10
N THR A 98 -16.63 -22.05 -4.94
CA THR A 98 -17.47 -23.20 -4.63
C THR A 98 -18.74 -23.18 -5.48
N LYS A 99 -19.05 -24.31 -6.15
CA LYS A 99 -20.28 -24.50 -6.90
C LYS A 99 -21.37 -25.08 -6.01
N PHE A 100 -22.49 -24.39 -5.89
CA PHE A 100 -23.65 -24.83 -5.12
C PHE A 100 -24.79 -25.38 -5.99
N GLY A 101 -24.60 -25.37 -7.32
CA GLY A 101 -25.62 -25.82 -8.28
C GLY A 101 -26.76 -24.82 -8.55
N ASP A 102 -26.79 -23.70 -7.86
CA ASP A 102 -27.69 -22.58 -8.11
C ASP A 102 -26.86 -21.29 -8.32
N PRO A 103 -26.84 -20.73 -9.54
CA PRO A 103 -26.09 -19.52 -9.85
C PRO A 103 -26.47 -18.30 -8.99
N ASN A 104 -27.74 -18.20 -8.57
CA ASN A 104 -28.19 -17.08 -7.72
C ASN A 104 -27.64 -17.23 -6.29
N LEU A 105 -27.65 -18.46 -5.75
CA LEU A 105 -27.05 -18.75 -4.46
C LEU A 105 -25.52 -18.52 -4.49
N GLU A 106 -24.84 -18.93 -5.57
CA GLU A 106 -23.40 -18.68 -5.75
C GLU A 106 -23.07 -17.18 -5.70
N LYS A 107 -23.83 -16.35 -6.43
CA LYS A 107 -23.69 -14.89 -6.41
C LYS A 107 -23.96 -14.30 -5.02
N LEU A 108 -25.01 -14.76 -4.34
CA LEU A 108 -25.34 -14.29 -3.00
C LEU A 108 -24.23 -14.60 -2.00
N VAL A 109 -23.76 -15.86 -1.97
CA VAL A 109 -22.66 -16.29 -1.07
C VAL A 109 -21.41 -15.49 -1.35
N ARG A 110 -21.02 -15.32 -2.63
CA ARG A 110 -19.88 -14.53 -3.04
C ARG A 110 -19.97 -13.08 -2.54
N SER A 111 -21.12 -12.43 -2.76
CA SER A 111 -21.37 -11.07 -2.31
C SER A 111 -21.28 -10.94 -0.78
N LEU A 112 -21.89 -11.84 -0.04
CA LEU A 112 -21.84 -11.84 1.43
C LEU A 112 -20.42 -12.02 1.95
N VAL A 113 -19.66 -12.97 1.42
CA VAL A 113 -18.26 -13.23 1.82
C VAL A 113 -17.39 -11.98 1.56
N ILE A 114 -17.50 -11.40 0.38
CA ILE A 114 -16.72 -10.19 0.02
C ILE A 114 -17.08 -9.03 0.94
N ASN A 115 -18.37 -8.80 1.24
CA ASN A 115 -18.80 -7.73 2.13
C ASN A 115 -18.25 -7.94 3.56
N ILE A 116 -18.31 -9.17 4.10
CA ILE A 116 -17.78 -9.50 5.44
C ILE A 116 -16.28 -9.23 5.49
N PHE A 117 -15.50 -9.74 4.52
CA PHE A 117 -14.05 -9.54 4.50
C PHE A 117 -13.66 -8.07 4.31
N SER A 118 -14.38 -7.35 3.46
CA SER A 118 -14.17 -5.93 3.25
C SER A 118 -14.42 -5.12 4.52
N TRP A 119 -15.51 -5.41 5.24
CA TRP A 119 -15.85 -4.78 6.50
C TRP A 119 -14.80 -5.10 7.59
N THR A 120 -14.36 -6.36 7.70
CA THR A 120 -13.33 -6.77 8.66
C THR A 120 -12.02 -6.04 8.40
N ALA A 121 -11.56 -6.01 7.15
CA ALA A 121 -10.33 -5.32 6.77
C ALA A 121 -10.38 -3.80 7.06
N GLN A 122 -11.53 -3.17 6.87
CA GLN A 122 -11.73 -1.77 7.21
C GLN A 122 -11.67 -1.53 8.71
N ASN A 123 -12.36 -2.36 9.49
CA ASN A 123 -12.32 -2.27 10.95
C ASN A 123 -10.91 -2.45 11.52
N GLU A 124 -10.15 -3.41 11.01
CA GLU A 124 -8.75 -3.61 11.41
C GLU A 124 -7.89 -2.37 11.13
N ARG A 125 -8.04 -1.76 9.95
CA ARG A 125 -7.31 -0.53 9.61
C ARG A 125 -7.66 0.63 10.54
N GLU A 126 -8.92 0.79 10.89
CA GLU A 126 -9.39 1.82 11.81
C GLU A 126 -8.85 1.58 13.24
N GLU A 127 -8.85 0.32 13.67
CA GLU A 127 -8.30 -0.04 14.97
C GLU A 127 -6.79 0.20 15.06
N ILE A 128 -6.03 -0.15 14.03
CA ILE A 128 -4.59 0.15 13.93
C ILE A 128 -4.36 1.66 14.02
N LYS A 129 -5.10 2.48 13.25
CA LYS A 129 -5.00 3.94 13.30
C LYS A 129 -5.33 4.49 14.68
N ARG A 130 -6.35 3.95 15.34
CA ARG A 130 -6.74 4.32 16.70
C ARG A 130 -5.63 4.02 17.70
N LYS A 131 -5.09 2.80 17.69
CA LYS A 131 -3.97 2.36 18.55
C LYS A 131 -2.72 3.22 18.31
N GLN A 132 -2.39 3.50 17.06
CA GLN A 132 -1.28 4.36 16.68
C GLN A 132 -1.46 5.79 17.22
N LYS A 133 -2.66 6.39 17.07
CA LYS A 133 -2.97 7.72 17.60
C LYS A 133 -2.85 7.78 19.11
N GLN A 134 -3.32 6.74 19.81
CA GLN A 134 -3.16 6.62 21.26
C GLN A 134 -1.69 6.49 21.67
N GLY A 135 -0.91 5.66 20.97
CA GLY A 135 0.54 5.51 21.21
C GLY A 135 1.30 6.82 21.01
N ILE A 136 1.01 7.56 19.93
CA ILE A 136 1.58 8.89 19.70
C ILE A 136 1.22 9.87 20.81
N ALA A 137 -0.03 9.87 21.28
CA ALA A 137 -0.46 10.76 22.37
C ALA A 137 0.30 10.45 23.68
N ILE A 138 0.47 9.17 24.02
CA ILE A 138 1.26 8.74 25.19
C ILE A 138 2.73 9.13 25.03
N ALA A 139 3.33 8.89 23.85
CA ALA A 139 4.73 9.26 23.58
C ALA A 139 4.96 10.78 23.67
N LYS A 140 4.00 11.58 23.18
CA LYS A 140 4.03 13.06 23.35
C LYS A 140 3.98 13.46 24.82
N LYS A 141 3.09 12.86 25.63
CA LYS A 141 3.02 13.15 27.08
C LYS A 141 4.30 12.76 27.82
N LYS A 142 4.99 11.68 27.39
CA LYS A 142 6.28 11.24 27.94
C LYS A 142 7.49 12.05 27.44
N GLY A 143 7.29 13.06 26.58
CA GLY A 143 8.38 13.89 26.02
C GLY A 143 9.33 13.13 25.08
N VAL A 144 8.93 11.94 24.59
CA VAL A 144 9.73 11.15 23.65
C VAL A 144 9.86 11.87 22.29
N TYR A 145 8.83 12.62 21.91
CA TYR A 145 8.81 13.39 20.68
C TYR A 145 9.57 14.72 20.86
N LYS A 146 10.82 14.72 20.47
CA LYS A 146 11.69 15.91 20.54
C LYS A 146 11.59 16.82 19.31
N GLY A 147 10.72 16.52 18.37
CA GLY A 147 10.62 17.23 17.09
C GLY A 147 11.79 16.93 16.15
N LYS A 148 11.86 17.66 15.03
CA LYS A 148 13.01 17.62 14.12
C LYS A 148 14.20 18.27 14.83
N PRO A 149 15.37 17.62 14.92
CA PRO A 149 16.56 18.25 15.47
C PRO A 149 16.85 19.55 14.73
N TYR A 150 17.28 20.57 15.47
CA TYR A 150 17.73 21.81 14.83
C TYR A 150 18.85 21.50 13.85
N GLU A 151 18.71 21.99 12.63
CA GLU A 151 19.68 21.75 11.56
C GLU A 151 21.06 22.32 11.92
N TYR A 152 21.07 23.50 12.54
CA TYR A 152 22.24 24.18 13.08
C TYR A 152 22.13 24.17 14.61
N SER A 153 23.05 23.49 15.28
CA SER A 153 23.13 23.43 16.73
C SER A 153 24.55 23.04 17.17
N SER A 154 24.88 23.31 18.44
CA SER A 154 26.15 22.89 19.03
C SER A 154 26.38 21.36 18.99
N THR A 155 25.27 20.58 18.89
CA THR A 155 25.27 19.12 18.86
C THR A 155 24.91 18.53 17.49
N ALA A 156 24.89 19.34 16.42
CA ALA A 156 24.58 18.86 15.08
C ALA A 156 25.57 17.75 14.65
N LYS A 157 25.02 16.65 14.07
CA LYS A 157 25.86 15.51 13.60
C LYS A 157 26.84 15.91 12.50
N ASN A 158 26.45 16.86 11.64
CA ASN A 158 27.30 17.38 10.57
C ASN A 158 28.29 18.43 11.15
N PRO A 159 29.64 18.22 11.05
CA PRO A 159 30.63 19.12 11.55
C PRO A 159 30.52 20.54 10.96
N GLN A 160 30.19 20.63 9.68
CA GLN A 160 30.03 21.90 8.97
C GLN A 160 28.86 22.73 9.53
N LYS A 161 27.74 22.08 9.85
CA LYS A 161 26.59 22.72 10.45
C LYS A 161 26.84 23.17 11.90
N ARG A 162 27.66 22.42 12.65
CA ARG A 162 28.13 22.86 13.98
C ARG A 162 29.03 24.09 13.88
N PHE A 163 29.93 24.11 12.90
CA PHE A 163 30.82 25.25 12.65
C PHE A 163 30.00 26.50 12.32
N ILE A 164 29.07 26.41 11.40
CA ILE A 164 28.16 27.51 11.04
C ILE A 164 27.41 28.01 12.27
N TYR A 165 26.86 27.10 13.09
CA TYR A 165 26.18 27.47 14.33
C TYR A 165 27.08 28.29 15.26
N ASN A 166 28.29 27.82 15.50
CA ASN A 166 29.26 28.50 16.38
C ASN A 166 29.63 29.89 15.83
N GLU A 167 29.82 30.02 14.53
CA GLU A 167 30.07 31.31 13.87
C GLU A 167 28.91 32.26 14.00
N ILE A 168 27.66 31.79 13.84
CA ILE A 168 26.46 32.58 14.06
C ILE A 168 26.42 33.10 15.51
N VAL A 169 26.64 32.21 16.50
CA VAL A 169 26.61 32.57 17.92
C VAL A 169 27.71 33.59 18.24
N ARG A 170 28.92 33.44 17.71
CA ARG A 170 30.01 34.37 17.86
C ARG A 170 29.66 35.76 17.32
N MET A 171 29.20 35.81 16.06
CA MET A 171 28.83 37.07 15.41
C MET A 171 27.66 37.78 16.09
N LEU A 172 26.69 37.05 16.64
CA LEU A 172 25.62 37.59 17.46
C LEU A 172 26.17 38.23 18.75
N GLY A 173 27.12 37.56 19.40
CA GLY A 173 27.81 38.11 20.60
C GLY A 173 28.64 39.36 20.30
N GLU A 174 29.17 39.51 19.09
CA GLU A 174 29.89 40.69 18.60
C GLU A 174 28.92 41.83 18.13
N GLY A 175 27.61 41.65 18.22
CA GLY A 175 26.60 42.65 17.81
C GLY A 175 26.46 42.83 16.31
N VAL A 176 26.88 41.83 15.50
CA VAL A 176 26.74 41.88 14.04
C VAL A 176 25.25 41.77 13.66
N PRO A 177 24.72 42.64 12.79
CA PRO A 177 23.32 42.58 12.35
C PRO A 177 22.96 41.25 11.71
N ILE A 178 21.77 40.70 12.03
CA ILE A 178 21.29 39.38 11.57
C ILE A 178 21.40 39.23 10.06
N LYS A 179 21.03 40.27 9.29
CA LYS A 179 21.09 40.26 7.82
C LYS A 179 22.52 39.95 7.32
N ARG A 180 23.52 40.57 7.98
CA ARG A 180 24.94 40.40 7.63
C ARG A 180 25.47 39.03 8.05
N ILE A 181 24.93 38.45 9.13
CA ILE A 181 25.22 37.07 9.55
C ILE A 181 24.68 36.09 8.51
N ALA A 182 23.43 36.24 8.08
CA ALA A 182 22.82 35.40 7.08
C ALA A 182 23.59 35.42 5.74
N GLU A 183 24.00 36.60 5.27
CA GLU A 183 24.82 36.77 4.06
C GLU A 183 26.19 36.05 4.17
N LYS A 184 26.83 36.12 5.34
CA LYS A 184 28.14 35.49 5.56
C LYS A 184 28.08 33.97 5.74
N THR A 185 27.02 33.46 6.35
CA THR A 185 26.87 32.04 6.68
C THR A 185 26.08 31.27 5.64
N GLY A 186 25.42 31.94 4.69
CA GLY A 186 24.54 31.32 3.70
C GLY A 186 23.28 30.69 4.30
N THR A 187 22.88 31.18 5.50
CA THR A 187 21.68 30.67 6.19
C THR A 187 20.55 31.71 6.08
N ASN A 188 19.31 31.22 5.89
CA ASN A 188 18.09 32.06 5.92
C ASN A 188 17.48 32.07 7.31
#